data_f944c70bb5d9ae6b314d794be944b71d
#
_entry.id   f944c70bb5d9ae6b314d794be944b71d
#
_cell.length_a   1.000
_cell.length_b   1.000
_cell.length_c   1.000
_cell.angle_alpha   90.00
_cell.angle_beta   90.00
_cell.angle_gamma   90.00
#
_symmetry.space_group_name_H-M   'P 1'
#
loop_
_entity.id
_entity.type
_entity.pdbx_description
1 polymer ?
#
loop_
_entity_poly.entity_id
_entity_poly.type
_entity_poly.pdbx_seq_one_letter_code
_entity_poly.pdbx_strand_id
1 'polypeptide(L)' 'MSEAKDEVVSVRAAIRGRVQGVWFRAWTVEQATRLNLSGWVRNRADGTVEAVFSGSKAAVAEMLTACN' A
#
# COMPACT_ATOMS: atom_id res chain seq x y z
N MET A 1 20.96 1.73 18.95
CA MET A 1 19.89 1.46 18.27
C MET A 1 20.04 1.72 16.82
N SER A 2 19.50 0.92 16.08
CA SER A 2 19.61 1.05 14.66
C SER A 2 18.46 1.85 14.12
N GLU A 3 18.77 2.85 13.31
CA GLU A 3 17.75 3.63 12.68
C GLU A 3 17.39 3.11 11.32
N ALA A 4 18.13 2.15 10.83
CA ALA A 4 17.92 1.72 9.44
C ALA A 4 16.56 1.09 9.25
N LYS A 5 16.05 0.35 10.22
CA LYS A 5 14.78 -0.31 10.09
C LYS A 5 13.61 0.67 10.09
N ASP A 6 13.87 1.91 10.50
CA ASP A 6 12.84 2.93 10.50
C ASP A 6 12.97 3.88 9.32
N GLU A 7 13.80 3.51 8.35
CA GLU A 7 13.97 4.33 7.17
C GLU A 7 12.62 4.51 6.46
N VAL A 8 12.33 5.74 6.06
CA VAL A 8 11.08 6.05 5.35
C VAL A 8 11.28 5.82 3.87
N VAL A 9 10.39 5.06 3.28
CA VAL A 9 10.43 4.79 1.85
C VAL A 9 9.06 5.05 1.27
N SER A 10 9.01 5.26 -0.05
CA SER A 10 7.76 5.37 -0.80
C SER A 10 7.81 4.37 -1.93
N VAL A 11 6.75 3.59 -2.08
CA VAL A 11 6.69 2.54 -3.08
C VAL A 11 5.39 2.65 -3.83
N ARG A 12 5.47 2.53 -5.15
CA ARG A 12 4.29 2.47 -6.01
C ARG A 12 4.05 1.01 -6.40
N ALA A 13 2.80 0.60 -6.31
CA ALA A 13 2.40 -0.76 -6.67
C ALA A 13 1.25 -0.71 -7.65
N ALA A 14 1.27 -1.61 -8.63
CA ALA A 14 0.16 -1.83 -9.53
C ALA A 14 -0.41 -3.21 -9.22
N ILE A 15 -1.69 -3.25 -8.87
CA ILE A 15 -2.31 -4.49 -8.41
C ILE A 15 -3.33 -4.89 -9.45
N ARG A 16 -3.25 -6.15 -9.88
CA ARG A 16 -4.10 -6.67 -10.93
C ARG A 16 -5.08 -7.68 -10.35
N GLY A 17 -6.09 -8.03 -11.13
CA GLY A 17 -7.05 -9.02 -10.75
C GLY A 17 -8.34 -8.38 -10.28
N ARG A 18 -9.05 -9.06 -9.40
CA ARG A 18 -10.35 -8.57 -8.93
C ARG A 18 -10.17 -7.64 -7.76
N VAL A 19 -9.50 -6.52 -8.03
CA VAL A 19 -9.14 -5.60 -6.95
C VAL A 19 -9.83 -4.26 -7.08
N GLN A 20 -10.60 -4.05 -8.14
CA GLN A 20 -11.32 -2.80 -8.25
C GLN A 20 -12.62 -2.90 -7.47
N GLY A 21 -13.02 -1.76 -6.93
CA GLY A 21 -14.22 -1.70 -6.15
C GLY A 21 -13.97 -1.01 -4.85
N VAL A 22 -15.08 -0.60 -4.23
CA VAL A 22 -15.01 0.18 -3.00
C VAL A 22 -14.41 -0.64 -1.88
N TRP A 23 -14.76 -1.94 -1.84
CA TRP A 23 -14.31 -2.77 -0.73
C TRP A 23 -12.78 -2.90 -0.69
N PHE A 24 -12.15 -3.01 -1.87
CA PHE A 24 -10.70 -3.16 -1.90
C PHE A 24 -10.02 -1.88 -1.47
N ARG A 25 -10.53 -0.74 -1.94
CA ARG A 25 -9.95 0.53 -1.54
C ARG A 25 -10.10 0.77 -0.04
N ALA A 26 -11.28 0.43 0.49
CA ALA A 26 -11.52 0.58 1.92
C ALA A 26 -10.59 -0.34 2.73
N TRP A 27 -10.44 -1.58 2.28
CA TRP A 27 -9.55 -2.53 2.93
C TRP A 27 -8.11 -2.02 2.91
N THR A 28 -7.67 -1.49 1.76
CA THR A 28 -6.31 -1.00 1.61
C THR A 28 -6.04 0.16 2.56
N VAL A 29 -6.99 1.09 2.64
CA VAL A 29 -6.84 2.23 3.54
C VAL A 29 -6.78 1.75 5.00
N GLU A 30 -7.61 0.79 5.34
CA GLU A 30 -7.62 0.26 6.69
C GLU A 30 -6.29 -0.39 7.05
N GLN A 31 -5.73 -1.20 6.13
CA GLN A 31 -4.45 -1.84 6.39
C GLN A 31 -3.33 -0.82 6.47
N ALA A 32 -3.33 0.17 5.59
CA ALA A 32 -2.29 1.19 5.60
C ALA A 32 -2.36 2.00 6.90
N THR A 33 -3.56 2.30 7.36
CA THR A 33 -3.72 3.03 8.61
C THR A 33 -3.19 2.21 9.78
N ARG A 34 -3.50 0.92 9.79
CA ARG A 34 -3.02 0.03 10.85
C ARG A 34 -1.49 -0.02 10.88
N LEU A 35 -0.88 0.04 9.70
CA LEU A 35 0.57 -0.01 9.57
C LEU A 35 1.22 1.36 9.63
N ASN A 36 0.42 2.39 9.86
CA ASN A 36 0.90 3.76 9.99
C ASN A 36 1.54 4.26 8.70
N LEU A 37 0.96 3.88 7.57
CA LEU A 37 1.42 4.30 6.26
C LEU A 37 0.55 5.43 5.74
N SER A 38 1.14 6.27 4.90
CA SER A 38 0.40 7.27 4.14
C SER A 38 0.50 6.93 2.66
N GLY A 39 -0.28 7.62 1.85
CA GLY A 39 -0.27 7.40 0.42
C GLY A 39 -1.66 7.52 -0.16
N TRP A 40 -1.85 6.87 -1.32
CA TRP A 40 -3.15 6.94 -1.99
C TRP A 40 -3.36 5.70 -2.85
N VAL A 41 -4.61 5.49 -3.20
CA VAL A 41 -5.06 4.35 -4.01
C VAL A 41 -6.02 4.88 -5.06
N ARG A 42 -5.89 4.41 -6.30
CA ARG A 42 -6.86 4.78 -7.33
C ARG A 42 -7.03 3.64 -8.34
N ASN A 43 -8.23 3.56 -8.91
CA ASN A 43 -8.50 2.64 -10.00
C ASN A 43 -7.96 3.22 -11.29
N ARG A 44 -7.40 2.38 -12.14
CA ARG A 44 -6.92 2.79 -13.44
C ARG A 44 -7.86 2.30 -14.52
N ALA A 45 -7.79 2.95 -15.68
CA ALA A 45 -8.66 2.61 -16.79
C ALA A 45 -8.40 1.19 -17.31
N ASP A 46 -7.21 0.67 -17.11
CA ASP A 46 -6.84 -0.65 -17.63
C ASP A 46 -7.27 -1.79 -16.72
N GLY A 47 -8.01 -1.52 -15.67
CA GLY A 47 -8.50 -2.56 -14.78
C GLY A 47 -7.59 -2.84 -13.59
N THR A 48 -6.48 -2.14 -13.48
CA THR A 48 -5.60 -2.30 -12.33
C THR A 48 -5.89 -1.25 -11.27
N VAL A 49 -5.36 -1.48 -10.08
CA VAL A 49 -5.38 -0.49 -9.01
C VAL A 49 -3.95 -0.03 -8.80
N GLU A 50 -3.77 1.27 -8.78
CA GLU A 50 -2.46 1.85 -8.51
C GLU A 50 -2.46 2.39 -7.08
N ALA A 51 -1.41 2.09 -6.34
CA ALA A 51 -1.30 2.55 -4.96
C ALA A 51 0.11 3.05 -4.70
N VAL A 52 0.22 4.03 -3.83
CA VAL A 52 1.51 4.49 -3.31
C VAL A 52 1.44 4.39 -1.81
N PHE A 53 2.44 3.76 -1.22
CA PHE A 53 2.53 3.64 0.22
C PHE A 53 3.83 4.27 0.69
N SER A 54 3.76 5.02 1.75
CA SER A 54 4.91 5.74 2.28
C SER A 54 4.94 5.55 3.79
N GLY A 55 6.08 5.17 4.31
CA GLY A 55 6.25 4.93 5.73
C GLY A 55 7.51 4.15 5.99
N SER A 56 7.58 3.48 7.14
CA SER A 56 8.77 2.71 7.46
C SER A 56 8.93 1.58 6.45
N LYS A 57 10.18 1.24 6.19
CA LYS A 57 10.49 0.20 5.22
C LYS A 57 9.81 -1.12 5.59
N ALA A 58 9.82 -1.46 6.87
CA ALA A 58 9.20 -2.71 7.29
C ALA A 58 7.70 -2.69 7.09
N ALA A 59 7.05 -1.56 7.40
CA ALA A 59 5.60 -1.46 7.23
C ALA A 59 5.21 -1.50 5.76
N VAL A 60 5.98 -0.86 4.89
CA VAL A 60 5.70 -0.90 3.46
C VAL A 60 5.84 -2.33 2.94
N ALA A 61 6.86 -3.04 3.37
CA ALA A 61 7.04 -4.42 2.95
C ALA A 61 5.88 -5.29 3.40
N GLU A 62 5.38 -5.09 4.61
CA GLU A 62 4.24 -5.84 5.10
C GLU A 62 2.99 -5.53 4.31
N MET A 63 2.79 -4.27 3.95
CA MET A 63 1.64 -3.86 3.14
C MET A 63 1.67 -4.52 1.77
N LEU A 64 2.84 -4.54 1.14
CA LEU A 64 2.96 -5.15 -0.18
C LEU A 64 2.68 -6.64 -0.12
N THR A 65 3.11 -7.30 0.94
CA THR A 65 2.81 -8.71 1.13
C THR A 65 1.30 -8.92 1.27
N ALA A 66 0.64 -8.05 2.02
CA ALA A 66 -0.80 -8.19 2.23
C ALA A 66 -1.59 -7.95 0.95
N CYS A 67 -1.07 -7.14 0.03
CA CYS A 67 -1.75 -6.87 -1.23
C CYS A 67 -1.66 -8.03 -2.22
N ASN A 68 -0.78 -8.94 -1.99
CA ASN A 68 -0.67 -10.13 -2.83
C ASN A 68 -1.55 -11.25 -2.28
#